data_83babad04d73d5330420d56d5f6598ea
#
_entry.id   83babad04d73d5330420d56d5f6598ea
#
_cell.length_a   1.000
_cell.length_b   1.000
_cell.length_c   1.000
_cell.angle_alpha   90.00
_cell.angle_beta   90.00
_cell.angle_gamma   90.00
#
_symmetry.space_group_name_H-M   'P 1'
#
loop_
_entity.id
_entity.type
_entity.pdbx_description
1 polymer ?
#
loop_
_entity_poly.entity_id
_entity_poly.type
_entity_poly.pdbx_seq_one_letter_code
_entity_poly.pdbx_strand_id
1 'polypeptide(L)'
;MERKDFLKLGLFGTGIFATSATGISALANNIDDISGLKPMLLDHLGFNHLPNTNSKIMANTVLHKADTRGVADHGWLNSKHTFSFANYYNPERMHFGVLRVLNDDTVSGGMGFGTHPHDNMEIISIPLSGDLEHKDSMGNVAVIRNGDIQVLSAGTGIKHSEYNKNPEAEVKFLQIWVFPNKQNVTPRYDQITLNLEDRKNKLQQILSPNVDDAGVWIHQDAWFHLADFDKGTSTTYQFKKSGNGLYIFNLKGDLIVNEQLINTRDGLGIWDTDSITITAESDAEFLMMEVPMAV
;
A
#
# COMPACT_ATOMS: atom_id res chain seq x y z
N MET A 1 9.01 -19.09 -36.08
CA MET A 1 7.94 -19.95 -35.54
C MET A 1 7.00 -19.02 -34.79
N GLU A 2 5.82 -18.77 -35.37
CA GLU A 2 4.94 -17.66 -35.00
C GLU A 2 4.04 -18.01 -33.81
N ARG A 3 3.74 -16.96 -33.02
CA ARG A 3 2.89 -16.98 -31.82
C ARG A 3 1.39 -17.06 -32.17
N LYS A 4 0.90 -18.17 -32.66
CA LYS A 4 -0.57 -18.36 -32.95
C LYS A 4 -1.06 -19.79 -32.79
N ASP A 5 -0.79 -20.46 -31.65
CA ASP A 5 -1.41 -21.77 -31.42
C ASP A 5 -1.46 -22.12 -29.92
N PHE A 6 -2.21 -21.30 -29.12
CA PHE A 6 -2.56 -21.69 -27.75
C PHE A 6 -3.96 -21.19 -27.34
N LEU A 7 -4.94 -21.43 -28.21
CA LEU A 7 -6.33 -21.17 -27.87
C LEU A 7 -7.22 -22.16 -28.63
N LYS A 8 -7.26 -23.42 -28.14
CA LYS A 8 -8.35 -24.37 -28.42
C LYS A 8 -8.09 -25.65 -27.62
N LEU A 9 -8.73 -25.78 -26.46
CA LEU A 9 -9.32 -27.04 -25.94
C LEU A 9 -9.93 -26.73 -24.56
N GLY A 10 -11.23 -26.99 -24.45
CA GLY A 10 -11.90 -27.14 -23.18
C GLY A 10 -13.35 -26.70 -23.08
N LEU A 11 -14.16 -26.92 -24.14
CA LEU A 11 -15.62 -27.00 -23.93
C LEU A 11 -16.00 -28.49 -23.96
N PHE A 12 -16.55 -29.02 -22.86
CA PHE A 12 -17.57 -30.05 -22.79
C PHE A 12 -17.86 -30.42 -21.33
N GLY A 13 -19.12 -30.26 -20.92
CA GLY A 13 -19.57 -30.74 -19.61
C GLY A 13 -20.87 -30.04 -19.15
N THR A 14 -21.92 -30.12 -19.99
CA THR A 14 -23.29 -29.79 -19.58
C THR A 14 -23.85 -30.95 -18.73
N GLY A 15 -24.15 -30.65 -17.47
CA GLY A 15 -24.94 -31.48 -16.57
C GLY A 15 -26.11 -30.68 -16.01
N ILE A 16 -27.27 -30.79 -16.64
CA ILE A 16 -28.54 -30.24 -16.17
C ILE A 16 -29.02 -31.08 -14.99
N PHE A 17 -29.17 -30.47 -13.80
CA PHE A 17 -30.10 -30.96 -12.79
C PHE A 17 -31.09 -29.84 -12.45
N ALA A 18 -32.27 -29.97 -13.09
CA ALA A 18 -33.44 -29.24 -12.69
C ALA A 18 -34.05 -29.92 -11.45
N THR A 19 -34.07 -29.22 -10.32
CA THR A 19 -35.01 -29.55 -9.24
C THR A 19 -35.77 -28.28 -8.89
N SER A 20 -37.08 -28.43 -8.97
CA SER A 20 -38.18 -27.51 -8.81
C SER A 20 -38.05 -26.57 -7.58
N ALA A 21 -37.89 -25.30 -7.85
CA ALA A 21 -38.09 -24.20 -6.87
C ALA A 21 -39.55 -23.75 -6.94
N THR A 22 -40.45 -24.50 -6.35
CA THR A 22 -41.82 -24.05 -6.08
C THR A 22 -42.11 -24.33 -4.60
N GLY A 23 -41.97 -23.31 -3.74
CA GLY A 23 -42.39 -23.45 -2.33
C GLY A 23 -41.89 -22.43 -1.35
N ILE A 24 -41.12 -21.41 -1.74
CA ILE A 24 -40.57 -20.41 -0.78
C ILE A 24 -40.99 -18.95 -1.08
N SER A 25 -41.84 -18.70 -2.06
CA SER A 25 -42.28 -17.33 -2.41
C SER A 25 -43.52 -16.81 -1.63
N ALA A 26 -44.03 -17.54 -0.66
CA ALA A 26 -45.27 -17.16 0.03
C ALA A 26 -45.03 -16.67 1.49
N LEU A 27 -43.83 -16.58 1.98
CA LEU A 27 -43.52 -16.20 3.39
C LEU A 27 -42.75 -14.88 3.55
N ALA A 28 -42.47 -14.14 2.47
CA ALA A 28 -41.67 -12.92 2.54
C ALA A 28 -42.45 -11.61 2.66
N ASN A 29 -43.78 -11.62 2.73
CA ASN A 29 -44.57 -10.39 2.69
C ASN A 29 -45.35 -10.04 4.01
N ASN A 30 -44.98 -10.61 5.17
CA ASN A 30 -45.56 -10.20 6.46
C ASN A 30 -44.55 -10.37 7.60
N ILE A 31 -43.47 -9.64 7.59
CA ILE A 31 -42.57 -9.53 8.74
C ILE A 31 -42.37 -8.03 9.05
N ASP A 32 -43.42 -7.36 9.43
CA ASP A 32 -43.36 -6.00 9.98
C ASP A 32 -43.60 -5.93 11.48
N ASP A 33 -43.63 -7.04 12.22
CA ASP A 33 -43.67 -6.96 13.67
C ASP A 33 -43.15 -8.22 14.38
N ILE A 34 -41.84 -8.30 14.59
CA ILE A 34 -41.23 -9.28 15.52
C ILE A 34 -40.74 -8.67 16.84
N SER A 35 -41.13 -7.45 17.17
CA SER A 35 -40.76 -6.80 18.42
C SER A 35 -41.48 -7.38 19.68
N GLY A 36 -42.39 -8.37 19.48
CA GLY A 36 -43.19 -8.97 20.53
C GLY A 36 -42.95 -10.47 20.80
N LEU A 37 -42.05 -11.15 20.11
CA LEU A 37 -41.80 -12.58 20.39
C LEU A 37 -40.93 -12.74 21.65
N LYS A 38 -41.54 -13.30 22.69
CA LYS A 38 -40.85 -13.62 23.94
C LYS A 38 -39.69 -14.57 23.71
N PRO A 39 -38.59 -14.46 24.48
CA PRO A 39 -37.40 -15.33 24.40
C PRO A 39 -37.66 -16.84 24.49
N MET A 40 -38.77 -17.26 25.04
CA MET A 40 -39.14 -18.65 25.24
C MET A 40 -39.44 -19.47 23.97
N LEU A 41 -39.61 -18.85 22.80
CA LEU A 41 -39.94 -19.61 21.58
C LEU A 41 -38.69 -20.08 20.84
N LEU A 42 -37.54 -19.47 21.08
CA LEU A 42 -36.27 -19.81 20.40
C LEU A 42 -35.59 -21.06 21.01
N ASP A 43 -35.86 -21.33 22.32
CA ASP A 43 -35.30 -22.49 23.02
C ASP A 43 -35.87 -23.83 22.51
N HIS A 44 -37.10 -23.83 22.01
CA HIS A 44 -37.77 -25.05 21.49
C HIS A 44 -37.40 -25.39 20.04
N LEU A 45 -36.75 -24.47 19.35
CA LEU A 45 -36.33 -24.65 17.95
C LEU A 45 -34.86 -25.07 17.80
N GLY A 46 -34.13 -25.30 18.91
CA GLY A 46 -32.75 -25.78 18.89
C GLY A 46 -31.72 -24.74 18.41
N PHE A 47 -32.09 -23.44 18.40
CA PHE A 47 -31.16 -22.37 17.96
C PHE A 47 -30.19 -21.91 19.07
N ASN A 48 -30.21 -22.55 20.25
CA ASN A 48 -29.32 -22.22 21.38
C ASN A 48 -27.84 -22.61 21.13
N HIS A 49 -27.55 -23.17 19.98
CA HIS A 49 -26.18 -23.53 19.56
C HIS A 49 -25.82 -22.92 18.21
N LEU A 50 -26.42 -21.81 17.80
CA LEU A 50 -25.76 -21.01 16.76
C LEU A 50 -24.44 -20.55 17.36
N PRO A 51 -23.29 -20.92 16.76
CA PRO A 51 -22.01 -20.42 17.22
C PRO A 51 -22.13 -18.91 17.21
N ASN A 52 -21.69 -18.29 18.31
CA ASN A 52 -21.60 -16.84 18.42
C ASN A 52 -20.72 -16.39 17.24
N THR A 53 -21.34 -15.87 16.16
CA THR A 53 -20.67 -15.44 14.93
C THR A 53 -19.88 -14.13 15.14
N ASN A 54 -19.57 -13.76 16.38
CA ASN A 54 -18.44 -12.91 16.69
C ASN A 54 -17.13 -13.70 16.57
N SER A 55 -16.95 -14.49 15.52
CA SER A 55 -15.60 -14.84 15.08
C SER A 55 -14.97 -13.53 14.63
N LYS A 56 -14.13 -12.93 15.48
CA LYS A 56 -13.22 -11.86 15.11
C LYS A 56 -12.56 -12.34 13.80
N ILE A 57 -12.95 -11.78 12.67
CA ILE A 57 -12.28 -12.10 11.40
C ILE A 57 -10.83 -11.74 11.66
N MET A 58 -9.97 -12.75 11.72
CA MET A 58 -8.54 -12.52 11.92
C MET A 58 -8.04 -11.87 10.64
N ALA A 59 -7.49 -10.67 10.76
CA ALA A 59 -6.84 -9.98 9.65
C ALA A 59 -5.76 -10.89 9.04
N ASN A 60 -5.69 -10.96 7.73
CA ASN A 60 -4.57 -11.60 7.05
C ASN A 60 -3.34 -10.72 7.17
N THR A 61 -2.16 -11.32 7.35
CA THR A 61 -0.91 -10.58 7.50
C THR A 61 0.24 -11.24 6.74
N VAL A 62 1.20 -10.42 6.30
CA VAL A 62 2.49 -10.86 5.80
C VAL A 62 3.60 -9.98 6.37
N LEU A 63 4.58 -10.60 7.03
CA LEU A 63 5.73 -9.90 7.59
C LEU A 63 6.95 -10.06 6.68
N HIS A 64 7.49 -8.96 6.21
CA HIS A 64 8.73 -8.88 5.45
C HIS A 64 9.85 -8.33 6.35
N LYS A 65 10.70 -9.20 6.84
CA LYS A 65 11.84 -8.81 7.66
C LYS A 65 12.87 -8.01 6.87
N ALA A 66 13.50 -7.03 7.53
CA ALA A 66 14.48 -6.12 6.93
C ALA A 66 15.65 -6.85 6.24
N ASP A 67 16.16 -7.91 6.88
CA ASP A 67 17.28 -8.73 6.41
C ASP A 67 16.93 -9.69 5.26
N THR A 68 15.63 -9.85 4.96
CA THR A 68 15.14 -10.73 3.88
C THR A 68 14.84 -9.98 2.59
N ARG A 69 15.04 -8.66 2.55
CA ARG A 69 14.83 -7.85 1.34
C ARG A 69 15.91 -8.14 0.30
N GLY A 70 15.56 -7.99 -0.98
CA GLY A 70 16.54 -8.02 -2.06
C GLY A 70 17.58 -6.91 -1.90
N VAL A 71 18.78 -7.15 -2.38
CA VAL A 71 19.90 -6.20 -2.30
C VAL A 71 20.48 -5.97 -3.69
N ALA A 72 20.60 -4.71 -4.09
CA ALA A 72 21.42 -4.29 -5.21
C ALA A 72 22.50 -3.33 -4.70
N ASP A 73 23.76 -3.72 -4.88
CA ASP A 73 24.93 -2.91 -4.54
C ASP A 73 25.76 -2.71 -5.80
N HIS A 74 25.84 -1.46 -6.23
CA HIS A 74 26.61 -1.05 -7.41
C HIS A 74 27.80 -0.13 -7.04
N GLY A 75 28.15 -0.08 -5.74
CA GLY A 75 29.16 0.81 -5.20
C GLY A 75 28.63 2.24 -4.98
N TRP A 76 28.04 2.84 -5.99
CA TRP A 76 27.41 4.17 -5.91
C TRP A 76 25.93 4.13 -5.44
N LEU A 77 25.27 3.00 -5.57
CA LEU A 77 23.89 2.72 -5.17
C LEU A 77 23.87 1.52 -4.25
N ASN A 78 23.30 1.66 -3.06
CA ASN A 78 22.86 0.55 -2.23
C ASN A 78 21.34 0.61 -2.09
N SER A 79 20.64 -0.35 -2.70
CA SER A 79 19.18 -0.42 -2.74
C SER A 79 18.68 -1.68 -2.05
N LYS A 80 17.66 -1.55 -1.18
CA LYS A 80 16.99 -2.65 -0.52
C LYS A 80 15.58 -2.79 -1.07
N HIS A 81 15.32 -3.88 -1.77
CA HIS A 81 14.06 -4.13 -2.47
C HIS A 81 13.11 -4.95 -1.60
N THR A 82 11.97 -4.37 -1.24
CA THR A 82 10.91 -5.10 -0.51
C THR A 82 10.21 -6.10 -1.43
N PHE A 83 9.96 -5.69 -2.67
CA PHE A 83 9.34 -6.50 -3.73
C PHE A 83 10.34 -6.79 -4.86
N SER A 84 10.00 -7.75 -5.72
CA SER A 84 10.81 -8.07 -6.90
C SER A 84 11.03 -6.85 -7.78
N PHE A 85 12.30 -6.51 -8.01
CA PHE A 85 12.72 -5.33 -8.77
C PHE A 85 14.09 -5.56 -9.38
N ALA A 86 14.31 -5.06 -10.61
CA ALA A 86 15.54 -5.25 -11.37
C ALA A 86 15.99 -6.74 -11.39
N ASN A 87 17.16 -7.05 -10.84
CA ASN A 87 17.70 -8.41 -10.80
C ASN A 87 17.25 -9.23 -9.60
N TYR A 88 16.54 -8.63 -8.65
CA TYR A 88 15.94 -9.35 -7.52
C TYR A 88 14.58 -9.92 -7.92
N TYR A 89 14.45 -11.23 -7.88
CA TYR A 89 13.20 -11.93 -8.19
C TYR A 89 12.84 -12.90 -7.06
N ASN A 90 11.65 -12.70 -6.49
CA ASN A 90 11.00 -13.63 -5.56
C ASN A 90 9.50 -13.70 -5.92
N PRO A 91 8.98 -14.85 -6.38
CA PRO A 91 7.58 -14.98 -6.80
C PRO A 91 6.57 -14.71 -5.68
N GLU A 92 6.97 -14.86 -4.41
CA GLU A 92 6.13 -14.55 -3.24
C GLU A 92 6.17 -13.07 -2.86
N ARG A 93 7.01 -12.28 -3.53
CA ARG A 93 7.20 -10.83 -3.26
C ARG A 93 7.15 -10.02 -4.54
N MET A 94 6.09 -10.17 -5.31
CA MET A 94 5.92 -9.39 -6.54
C MET A 94 5.35 -8.00 -6.27
N HIS A 95 4.41 -7.90 -5.35
CA HIS A 95 3.72 -6.67 -4.95
C HIS A 95 2.87 -6.94 -3.69
N PHE A 96 2.29 -5.89 -3.12
CA PHE A 96 1.23 -5.98 -2.12
C PHE A 96 0.02 -5.17 -2.63
N GLY A 97 -1.04 -5.87 -3.07
CA GLY A 97 -2.10 -5.21 -3.82
C GLY A 97 -1.52 -4.42 -4.99
N VAL A 98 -1.92 -3.18 -5.16
CA VAL A 98 -1.39 -2.29 -6.20
C VAL A 98 -0.02 -1.65 -5.86
N LEU A 99 0.51 -1.85 -4.66
CA LEU A 99 1.86 -1.40 -4.27
C LEU A 99 2.90 -2.32 -4.93
N ARG A 100 3.53 -1.81 -6.00
CA ARG A 100 4.41 -2.60 -6.88
C ARG A 100 5.87 -2.55 -6.47
N VAL A 101 6.36 -1.40 -6.02
CA VAL A 101 7.76 -1.19 -5.62
C VAL A 101 7.80 -0.44 -4.30
N LEU A 102 8.69 -0.88 -3.42
CA LEU A 102 9.15 -0.17 -2.24
C LEU A 102 10.64 -0.44 -2.08
N ASN A 103 11.44 0.48 -2.58
CA ASN A 103 12.90 0.45 -2.45
C ASN A 103 13.35 1.49 -1.42
N ASP A 104 14.36 1.11 -0.65
CA ASP A 104 15.04 1.94 0.35
C ASP A 104 16.46 2.15 -0.17
N ASP A 105 16.66 3.32 -0.79
CA ASP A 105 17.83 3.62 -1.62
C ASP A 105 18.79 4.55 -0.91
N THR A 106 20.09 4.25 -1.03
CA THR A 106 21.19 5.12 -0.65
C THR A 106 22.06 5.37 -1.88
N VAL A 107 22.21 6.63 -2.28
CA VAL A 107 22.96 7.04 -3.47
C VAL A 107 24.11 7.96 -3.08
N SER A 108 25.31 7.60 -3.51
CA SER A 108 26.54 8.38 -3.27
C SER A 108 26.46 9.78 -3.86
N GLY A 109 27.29 10.69 -3.35
CA GLY A 109 27.36 12.09 -3.78
C GLY A 109 27.55 12.24 -5.29
N GLY A 110 26.74 13.09 -5.93
CA GLY A 110 26.76 13.38 -7.36
C GLY A 110 26.33 12.24 -8.29
N MET A 111 26.03 11.07 -7.73
CA MET A 111 25.58 9.91 -8.49
C MET A 111 24.05 9.87 -8.60
N GLY A 112 23.51 8.99 -9.44
CA GLY A 112 22.06 8.89 -9.61
C GLY A 112 21.66 8.02 -10.79
N PHE A 113 20.36 8.07 -11.09
CA PHE A 113 19.74 7.31 -12.17
C PHE A 113 19.64 8.20 -13.40
N GLY A 114 20.32 7.82 -14.48
CA GLY A 114 20.25 8.49 -15.78
C GLY A 114 18.84 8.45 -16.36
N THR A 115 18.60 9.22 -17.42
CA THR A 115 17.29 9.33 -18.05
C THR A 115 16.74 7.96 -18.46
N HIS A 116 15.57 7.62 -17.92
CA HIS A 116 14.88 6.36 -18.19
C HIS A 116 13.35 6.60 -18.30
N PRO A 117 12.62 5.73 -19.01
CA PRO A 117 11.20 5.91 -19.28
C PRO A 117 10.33 5.20 -18.24
N HIS A 118 9.12 5.76 -18.06
CA HIS A 118 7.99 5.11 -17.40
C HIS A 118 6.70 5.35 -18.16
N ASP A 119 5.76 4.43 -18.07
CA ASP A 119 4.38 4.59 -18.51
C ASP A 119 3.42 3.92 -17.50
N ASN A 120 2.21 4.47 -17.40
CA ASN A 120 1.13 3.89 -16.57
C ASN A 120 1.58 3.46 -15.17
N MET A 121 2.29 4.35 -14.48
CA MET A 121 2.79 4.14 -13.12
C MET A 121 2.68 5.43 -12.31
N GLU A 122 2.27 5.31 -11.06
CA GLU A 122 2.40 6.36 -10.06
C GLU A 122 3.70 6.15 -9.30
N ILE A 123 4.62 7.11 -9.39
CA ILE A 123 5.97 7.03 -8.83
C ILE A 123 6.07 8.08 -7.73
N ILE A 124 6.43 7.64 -6.53
CA ILE A 124 6.51 8.49 -5.34
C ILE A 124 7.93 8.43 -4.79
N SER A 125 8.53 9.60 -4.55
CA SER A 125 9.84 9.73 -3.90
C SER A 125 9.69 10.44 -2.56
N ILE A 126 10.23 9.83 -1.49
CA ILE A 126 10.23 10.37 -0.13
C ILE A 126 11.67 10.39 0.37
N PRO A 127 12.38 11.54 0.32
CA PRO A 127 13.72 11.66 0.88
C PRO A 127 13.71 11.49 2.40
N LEU A 128 14.62 10.65 2.89
CA LEU A 128 14.86 10.42 4.32
C LEU A 128 16.05 11.26 4.82
N SER A 129 16.99 11.56 3.94
CA SER A 129 18.09 12.50 4.20
C SER A 129 18.74 12.95 2.88
N GLY A 130 19.32 14.14 2.87
CA GLY A 130 19.95 14.72 1.68
C GLY A 130 18.92 15.24 0.66
N ASP A 131 19.41 15.61 -0.51
CA ASP A 131 18.67 16.29 -1.57
C ASP A 131 18.68 15.45 -2.86
N LEU A 132 17.50 15.10 -3.38
CA LEU A 132 17.33 14.37 -4.64
C LEU A 132 16.91 15.34 -5.74
N GLU A 133 17.72 15.49 -6.79
CA GLU A 133 17.37 16.30 -7.97
C GLU A 133 16.59 15.45 -8.97
N HIS A 134 15.41 15.92 -9.35
CA HIS A 134 14.57 15.35 -10.40
C HIS A 134 14.60 16.23 -11.65
N LYS A 135 14.66 15.59 -12.83
CA LYS A 135 14.44 16.23 -14.14
C LYS A 135 13.61 15.32 -15.02
N ASP A 136 12.64 15.90 -15.76
CA ASP A 136 11.78 15.12 -16.62
C ASP A 136 11.59 15.72 -18.02
N SER A 137 10.94 14.92 -18.90
CA SER A 137 10.67 15.30 -20.28
C SER A 137 9.55 16.31 -20.46
N MET A 138 8.83 16.69 -19.38
CA MET A 138 7.88 17.81 -19.37
C MET A 138 8.58 19.16 -19.11
N GLY A 139 9.88 19.12 -18.73
CA GLY A 139 10.68 20.31 -18.45
C GLY A 139 10.74 20.66 -16.95
N ASN A 140 10.22 19.81 -16.08
CA ASN A 140 10.38 20.02 -14.65
C ASN A 140 11.83 19.76 -14.23
N VAL A 141 12.34 20.65 -13.38
CA VAL A 141 13.63 20.52 -12.68
C VAL A 141 13.38 20.93 -11.23
N ALA A 142 13.49 19.98 -10.33
CA ALA A 142 13.19 20.19 -8.92
C ALA A 142 14.21 19.51 -8.01
N VAL A 143 14.31 20.00 -6.78
CA VAL A 143 15.07 19.34 -5.72
C VAL A 143 14.08 18.94 -4.62
N ILE A 144 14.01 17.64 -4.38
CA ILE A 144 13.17 17.02 -3.37
C ILE A 144 14.04 16.84 -2.13
N ARG A 145 13.65 17.45 -1.01
CA ARG A 145 14.44 17.47 0.25
C ARG A 145 13.79 16.58 1.30
N ASN A 146 14.54 16.30 2.35
CA ASN A 146 13.92 15.72 3.55
C ASN A 146 12.77 16.61 4.03
N GLY A 147 11.60 16.02 4.24
CA GLY A 147 10.35 16.74 4.52
C GLY A 147 9.50 17.04 3.30
N ASP A 148 9.99 16.80 2.09
CA ASP A 148 9.16 16.86 0.88
C ASP A 148 8.59 15.47 0.55
N ILE A 149 7.48 15.47 -0.18
CA ILE A 149 6.99 14.31 -0.94
C ILE A 149 6.79 14.73 -2.40
N GLN A 150 7.21 13.85 -3.31
CA GLN A 150 7.06 14.05 -4.75
C GLN A 150 6.25 12.91 -5.35
N VAL A 151 5.42 13.23 -6.33
CA VAL A 151 4.74 12.26 -7.19
C VAL A 151 4.96 12.58 -8.65
N LEU A 152 5.17 11.52 -9.45
CA LEU A 152 5.21 11.52 -10.90
C LEU A 152 4.18 10.53 -11.43
N SER A 153 3.05 11.02 -11.96
CA SER A 153 2.11 10.18 -12.70
C SER A 153 2.61 10.01 -14.12
N ALA A 154 3.08 8.82 -14.47
CA ALA A 154 3.72 8.57 -15.78
C ALA A 154 2.75 8.57 -16.97
N GLY A 155 1.49 8.17 -16.75
CA GLY A 155 0.41 8.24 -17.75
C GLY A 155 0.81 7.66 -19.11
N THR A 156 0.63 8.43 -20.19
CA THR A 156 0.96 8.03 -21.58
C THR A 156 2.46 7.86 -21.85
N GLY A 157 3.31 8.19 -20.89
CA GLY A 157 4.76 8.03 -20.97
C GLY A 157 5.52 9.29 -20.60
N ILE A 158 6.55 9.11 -19.80
CA ILE A 158 7.49 10.15 -19.39
C ILE A 158 8.90 9.58 -19.35
N LYS A 159 9.89 10.45 -19.48
CA LYS A 159 11.29 10.12 -19.19
C LYS A 159 11.76 11.04 -18.08
N HIS A 160 12.46 10.49 -17.10
CA HIS A 160 13.05 11.29 -16.02
C HIS A 160 14.42 10.78 -15.59
N SER A 161 15.10 11.57 -14.80
CA SER A 161 16.35 11.25 -14.13
C SER A 161 16.32 11.74 -12.70
N GLU A 162 17.00 11.01 -11.81
CA GLU A 162 17.09 11.33 -10.38
C GLU A 162 18.55 11.25 -9.93
N TYR A 163 19.07 12.37 -9.42
CA TYR A 163 20.48 12.47 -9.01
C TYR A 163 20.59 13.01 -7.58
N ASN A 164 21.57 12.49 -6.86
CA ASN A 164 21.97 13.12 -5.62
C ASN A 164 22.53 14.52 -5.90
N LYS A 165 21.84 15.54 -5.39
CA LYS A 165 22.23 16.95 -5.61
C LYS A 165 23.50 17.34 -4.89
N ASN A 166 23.82 16.68 -3.77
CA ASN A 166 25.04 16.92 -3.02
C ASN A 166 26.20 16.12 -3.66
N PRO A 167 27.33 16.73 -4.02
CA PRO A 167 28.45 16.01 -4.63
C PRO A 167 29.25 15.14 -3.65
N GLU A 168 29.14 15.37 -2.33
CA GLU A 168 30.03 14.76 -1.33
C GLU A 168 29.29 13.87 -0.32
N ALA A 169 28.02 14.16 -0.01
CA ALA A 169 27.23 13.41 0.95
C ALA A 169 26.20 12.50 0.27
N GLU A 170 25.83 11.41 0.93
CA GLU A 170 24.78 10.49 0.46
C GLU A 170 23.40 11.14 0.51
N VAL A 171 22.51 10.72 -0.40
CA VAL A 171 21.07 10.89 -0.29
C VAL A 171 20.43 9.53 0.01
N LYS A 172 19.45 9.53 0.92
CA LYS A 172 18.63 8.34 1.25
C LYS A 172 17.17 8.68 1.02
N PHE A 173 16.47 7.79 0.32
CA PHE A 173 15.06 8.01 0.00
C PHE A 173 14.32 6.69 -0.22
N LEU A 174 13.00 6.73 -0.08
CA LEU A 174 12.12 5.66 -0.51
C LEU A 174 11.66 5.95 -1.94
N GLN A 175 11.81 4.95 -2.81
CA GLN A 175 11.22 4.91 -4.15
C GLN A 175 10.05 3.96 -4.13
N ILE A 176 8.84 4.48 -4.38
CA ILE A 176 7.59 3.75 -4.28
C ILE A 176 6.85 3.82 -5.61
N TRP A 177 6.38 2.66 -6.11
CA TRP A 177 5.56 2.61 -7.31
C TRP A 177 4.22 1.97 -7.00
N VAL A 178 3.16 2.59 -7.51
CA VAL A 178 1.78 2.14 -7.36
C VAL A 178 1.15 1.99 -8.75
N PHE A 179 0.52 0.86 -9.03
CA PHE A 179 -0.26 0.70 -10.25
C PHE A 179 -1.45 1.67 -10.24
N PRO A 180 -1.64 2.50 -11.28
CA PRO A 180 -2.76 3.43 -11.33
C PRO A 180 -4.09 2.72 -11.62
N ASN A 181 -5.20 3.32 -11.19
CA ASN A 181 -6.56 2.89 -11.55
C ASN A 181 -7.04 3.49 -12.89
N LYS A 182 -6.25 4.40 -13.48
CA LYS A 182 -6.49 5.01 -14.79
C LYS A 182 -5.24 4.91 -15.63
N GLN A 183 -5.39 4.36 -16.82
CA GLN A 183 -4.29 4.27 -17.78
C GLN A 183 -4.33 5.43 -18.79
N ASN A 184 -3.17 5.73 -19.38
CA ASN A 184 -3.00 6.70 -20.46
C ASN A 184 -3.47 8.12 -20.09
N VAL A 185 -3.37 8.47 -18.81
CA VAL A 185 -3.60 9.85 -18.37
C VAL A 185 -2.47 10.76 -18.87
N THR A 186 -2.70 12.07 -18.87
CA THR A 186 -1.63 13.04 -19.15
C THR A 186 -0.59 12.95 -18.03
N PRO A 187 0.70 12.84 -18.37
CA PRO A 187 1.77 12.85 -17.37
C PRO A 187 1.71 14.07 -16.46
N ARG A 188 2.00 13.90 -15.19
CA ARG A 188 1.92 14.94 -14.16
C ARG A 188 3.05 14.83 -13.16
N TYR A 189 3.59 15.98 -12.77
CA TYR A 189 4.52 16.13 -11.65
C TYR A 189 3.88 16.97 -10.56
N ASP A 190 4.10 16.59 -9.31
CA ASP A 190 3.69 17.35 -8.15
C ASP A 190 4.66 17.13 -6.99
N GLN A 191 4.88 18.17 -6.17
CA GLN A 191 5.76 18.13 -5.01
C GLN A 191 5.25 19.12 -3.97
N ILE A 192 5.20 18.68 -2.70
CA ILE A 192 4.90 19.56 -1.58
C ILE A 192 5.91 19.37 -0.46
N THR A 193 6.11 20.41 0.35
CA THR A 193 6.84 20.34 1.61
C THR A 193 5.85 20.09 2.73
N LEU A 194 6.10 19.03 3.52
CA LEU A 194 5.29 18.64 4.67
C LEU A 194 5.71 19.43 5.91
N ASN A 195 4.74 19.81 6.74
CA ASN A 195 5.06 20.30 8.07
C ASN A 195 5.34 19.10 9.00
N LEU A 196 6.58 18.97 9.47
CA LEU A 196 7.03 17.80 10.23
C LEU A 196 6.35 17.69 11.61
N GLU A 197 5.88 18.80 12.19
CA GLU A 197 5.15 18.80 13.46
C GLU A 197 3.77 18.12 13.35
N ASP A 198 3.21 18.04 12.16
CA ASP A 198 1.89 17.43 11.94
C ASP A 198 1.92 15.89 12.06
N ARG A 199 3.13 15.28 12.05
CA ARG A 199 3.30 13.82 12.24
C ARG A 199 3.74 13.43 13.64
N LYS A 200 4.02 14.40 14.54
CA LYS A 200 4.44 14.12 15.92
C LYS A 200 3.28 13.56 16.72
N ASN A 201 3.37 12.28 17.10
CA ASN A 201 2.34 11.50 17.78
C ASN A 201 0.98 11.49 17.04
N LYS A 202 1.02 11.64 15.70
CA LYS A 202 -0.15 11.66 14.81
C LYS A 202 0.17 10.97 13.50
N LEU A 203 -0.86 10.55 12.79
CA LEU A 203 -0.78 10.06 11.42
C LEU A 203 -0.97 11.24 10.47
N GLN A 204 0.11 11.75 9.87
CA GLN A 204 0.06 12.82 8.87
C GLN A 204 -0.25 12.22 7.51
N GLN A 205 -1.42 12.51 6.93
CA GLN A 205 -1.71 12.13 5.56
C GLN A 205 -0.80 12.91 4.60
N ILE A 206 -0.10 12.17 3.73
CA ILE A 206 0.86 12.73 2.78
C ILE A 206 0.47 12.48 1.32
N LEU A 207 -0.47 11.55 1.08
CA LEU A 207 -0.95 11.20 -0.25
C LEU A 207 -2.39 10.66 -0.16
N SER A 208 -3.22 11.01 -1.14
CA SER A 208 -4.60 10.52 -1.28
C SER A 208 -5.01 10.42 -2.76
N PRO A 209 -6.20 9.86 -3.08
CA PRO A 209 -6.77 9.90 -4.44
C PRO A 209 -7.39 11.25 -4.82
N ASN A 210 -7.51 12.20 -3.88
CA ASN A 210 -8.26 13.43 -4.08
C ASN A 210 -7.35 14.66 -4.04
N VAL A 211 -7.44 15.49 -5.07
CA VAL A 211 -6.62 16.70 -5.22
C VAL A 211 -6.87 17.75 -4.13
N ASP A 212 -8.05 17.73 -3.49
CA ASP A 212 -8.43 18.66 -2.44
C ASP A 212 -8.05 18.20 -1.02
N ASP A 213 -7.51 16.99 -0.89
CA ASP A 213 -7.04 16.44 0.39
C ASP A 213 -5.63 16.93 0.74
N ALA A 214 -5.23 16.70 2.00
CA ALA A 214 -3.86 16.94 2.42
C ALA A 214 -2.88 15.99 1.71
N GLY A 215 -1.72 16.51 1.34
CA GLY A 215 -0.66 15.78 0.66
C GLY A 215 -0.70 15.95 -0.86
N VAL A 216 0.05 15.09 -1.56
CA VAL A 216 -0.03 14.95 -3.01
C VAL A 216 -1.15 13.97 -3.38
N TRP A 217 -1.62 13.99 -4.63
CA TRP A 217 -2.64 13.04 -5.08
C TRP A 217 -2.14 12.16 -6.22
N ILE A 218 -2.72 10.96 -6.36
CA ILE A 218 -2.42 10.00 -7.43
C ILE A 218 -3.70 9.42 -8.05
N HIS A 219 -3.56 8.81 -9.21
CA HIS A 219 -4.63 8.06 -9.88
C HIS A 219 -4.76 6.65 -9.29
N GLN A 220 -5.00 6.56 -7.96
CA GLN A 220 -5.30 5.30 -7.29
C GLN A 220 -6.03 5.57 -5.98
N ASP A 221 -6.95 4.66 -5.59
CA ASP A 221 -7.64 4.70 -4.30
C ASP A 221 -6.70 4.28 -3.15
N ALA A 222 -5.68 5.08 -2.94
CA ALA A 222 -4.62 4.84 -1.96
C ALA A 222 -4.41 6.04 -1.04
N TRP A 223 -4.06 5.78 0.23
CA TRP A 223 -3.77 6.79 1.25
C TRP A 223 -2.48 6.46 1.96
N PHE A 224 -1.54 7.40 1.93
CA PHE A 224 -0.27 7.26 2.63
C PHE A 224 -0.18 8.22 3.80
N HIS A 225 0.43 7.75 4.90
CA HIS A 225 0.66 8.52 6.10
C HIS A 225 2.10 8.33 6.59
N LEU A 226 2.70 9.41 7.05
CA LEU A 226 3.93 9.38 7.86
C LEU A 226 3.58 9.64 9.32
N ALA A 227 4.34 9.04 10.22
CA ALA A 227 4.22 9.26 11.66
C ALA A 227 5.58 9.24 12.34
N ASP A 228 5.68 10.03 13.41
CA ASP A 228 6.80 10.10 14.35
C ASP A 228 6.20 9.98 15.76
N PHE A 229 6.29 8.80 16.34
CA PHE A 229 5.69 8.46 17.63
C PHE A 229 6.74 8.38 18.73
N ASP A 230 6.49 9.06 19.83
CA ASP A 230 7.21 8.81 21.08
C ASP A 230 6.84 7.42 21.61
N LYS A 231 7.76 6.80 22.33
CA LYS A 231 7.52 5.53 23.03
C LYS A 231 6.23 5.55 23.83
N GLY A 232 5.41 4.53 23.67
CA GLY A 232 4.11 4.36 24.34
C GLY A 232 2.94 5.04 23.64
N THR A 233 3.17 5.82 22.59
CA THR A 233 2.08 6.37 21.77
C THR A 233 1.35 5.22 21.07
N SER A 234 0.01 5.25 21.15
CA SER A 234 -0.86 4.27 20.51
C SER A 234 -1.98 4.95 19.76
N THR A 235 -2.34 4.41 18.60
CA THR A 235 -3.44 4.91 17.77
C THR A 235 -4.16 3.77 17.07
N THR A 236 -5.43 3.99 16.72
CA THR A 236 -6.18 3.09 15.86
C THR A 236 -6.38 3.74 14.51
N TYR A 237 -5.97 3.06 13.45
CA TYR A 237 -6.23 3.45 12.07
C TYR A 237 -7.47 2.73 11.55
N GLN A 238 -8.42 3.51 11.01
CA GLN A 238 -9.60 2.98 10.30
C GLN A 238 -9.30 3.04 8.81
N PHE A 239 -9.48 1.93 8.10
CA PHE A 239 -9.28 1.88 6.66
C PHE A 239 -10.22 2.87 5.96
N LYS A 240 -9.71 3.57 4.98
CA LYS A 240 -10.45 4.57 4.20
C LYS A 240 -11.41 3.93 3.20
N LYS A 241 -11.05 2.73 2.72
CA LYS A 241 -11.82 2.02 1.71
C LYS A 241 -11.88 0.52 2.01
N SER A 242 -13.08 -0.05 1.98
CA SER A 242 -13.27 -1.51 2.08
C SER A 242 -12.57 -2.23 0.92
N GLY A 243 -11.95 -3.37 1.22
CA GLY A 243 -11.17 -4.15 0.26
C GLY A 243 -9.75 -3.67 0.05
N ASN A 244 -9.33 -2.57 0.70
CA ASN A 244 -7.94 -2.17 0.76
C ASN A 244 -7.17 -3.03 1.78
N GLY A 245 -5.87 -3.12 1.57
CA GLY A 245 -4.88 -3.57 2.55
C GLY A 245 -4.00 -2.41 2.99
N LEU A 246 -3.32 -2.56 4.10
CA LEU A 246 -2.37 -1.58 4.62
C LEU A 246 -0.98 -2.20 4.67
N TYR A 247 -0.01 -1.55 4.06
CA TYR A 247 1.40 -1.89 4.19
C TYR A 247 2.09 -0.86 5.09
N ILE A 248 2.62 -1.32 6.24
CA ILE A 248 3.40 -0.50 7.17
C ILE A 248 4.87 -0.78 6.93
N PHE A 249 5.66 0.26 6.66
CA PHE A 249 7.11 0.18 6.58
C PHE A 249 7.72 0.96 7.73
N ASN A 250 8.34 0.24 8.67
CA ASN A 250 8.93 0.85 9.86
C ASN A 250 10.30 1.44 9.54
N LEU A 251 10.43 2.76 9.60
CA LEU A 251 11.66 3.48 9.25
C LEU A 251 12.67 3.45 10.40
N LYS A 252 12.20 3.53 11.66
CA LYS A 252 13.04 3.60 12.86
C LYS A 252 12.27 3.14 14.09
N GLY A 253 12.96 2.58 15.06
CA GLY A 253 12.37 2.10 16.31
C GLY A 253 11.62 0.79 16.13
N ASP A 254 10.77 0.47 17.11
CA ASP A 254 9.99 -0.76 17.17
C ASP A 254 8.52 -0.43 17.37
N LEU A 255 7.64 -1.13 16.63
CA LEU A 255 6.18 -0.98 16.70
C LEU A 255 5.54 -2.32 17.02
N ILE A 256 4.44 -2.30 17.76
CA ILE A 256 3.45 -3.39 17.79
C ILE A 256 2.26 -2.97 16.96
N VAL A 257 1.92 -3.77 15.95
CA VAL A 257 0.74 -3.59 15.11
C VAL A 257 -0.22 -4.74 15.38
N ASN A 258 -1.37 -4.45 15.98
CA ASN A 258 -2.22 -5.40 16.67
C ASN A 258 -1.37 -6.17 17.71
N GLU A 259 -0.98 -7.41 17.42
CA GLU A 259 -0.14 -8.25 18.31
C GLU A 259 1.24 -8.53 17.67
N GLN A 260 1.52 -8.01 16.48
CA GLN A 260 2.74 -8.29 15.72
C GLN A 260 3.81 -7.23 15.99
N LEU A 261 4.95 -7.64 16.53
CA LEU A 261 6.15 -6.80 16.63
C LEU A 261 6.81 -6.65 15.26
N ILE A 262 7.09 -5.40 14.88
CA ILE A 262 7.89 -5.03 13.71
C ILE A 262 9.04 -4.12 14.13
N ASN A 263 10.24 -4.50 13.72
CA ASN A 263 11.47 -3.78 14.03
C ASN A 263 11.83 -2.78 12.92
N THR A 264 12.87 -1.99 13.18
CA THR A 264 13.39 -1.03 12.17
C THR A 264 13.59 -1.69 10.80
N ARG A 265 13.02 -1.08 9.76
CA ARG A 265 13.05 -1.50 8.35
C ARG A 265 12.31 -2.81 8.02
N ASP A 266 11.57 -3.38 8.97
CA ASP A 266 10.59 -4.41 8.66
C ASP A 266 9.39 -3.81 7.92
N GLY A 267 8.73 -4.62 7.09
CA GLY A 267 7.47 -4.28 6.43
C GLY A 267 6.38 -5.25 6.85
N LEU A 268 5.18 -4.78 7.15
CA LEU A 268 4.02 -5.59 7.50
C LEU A 268 2.84 -5.24 6.60
N GLY A 269 2.38 -6.19 5.81
CA GLY A 269 1.12 -6.12 5.07
C GLY A 269 -0.02 -6.70 5.90
N ILE A 270 -1.18 -6.01 5.92
CA ILE A 270 -2.40 -6.41 6.65
C ILE A 270 -3.61 -6.15 5.74
N TRP A 271 -4.53 -7.10 5.64
CA TRP A 271 -5.76 -6.95 4.86
C TRP A 271 -6.90 -7.78 5.46
N ASP A 272 -8.12 -7.67 4.92
CA ASP A 272 -9.35 -8.29 5.41
C ASP A 272 -9.68 -7.86 6.86
N THR A 273 -9.52 -6.58 7.13
CA THR A 273 -9.91 -5.93 8.40
C THR A 273 -10.30 -4.48 8.15
N ASP A 274 -11.14 -3.92 9.02
CA ASP A 274 -11.57 -2.53 8.92
C ASP A 274 -10.69 -1.57 9.74
N SER A 275 -9.89 -2.10 10.66
CA SER A 275 -9.03 -1.28 11.53
C SER A 275 -7.83 -2.05 12.07
N ILE A 276 -6.81 -1.30 12.45
CA ILE A 276 -5.63 -1.81 13.15
C ILE A 276 -5.26 -0.87 14.29
N THR A 277 -4.61 -1.41 15.31
CA THR A 277 -3.98 -0.63 16.39
C THR A 277 -2.46 -0.67 16.21
N ILE A 278 -1.83 0.50 16.31
CA ILE A 278 -0.37 0.68 16.21
C ILE A 278 0.11 1.28 17.53
N THR A 279 1.09 0.66 18.14
CA THR A 279 1.72 1.14 19.39
C THR A 279 3.22 1.21 19.22
N ALA A 280 3.83 2.31 19.61
CA ALA A 280 5.28 2.49 19.58
C ALA A 280 5.93 1.90 20.87
N GLU A 281 6.77 0.88 20.70
CA GLU A 281 7.55 0.28 21.80
C GLU A 281 8.82 1.04 22.13
N SER A 282 9.31 1.82 21.17
CA SER A 282 10.38 2.82 21.30
C SER A 282 9.97 4.06 20.51
N ASP A 283 10.76 5.14 20.58
CA ASP A 283 10.58 6.25 19.64
C ASP A 283 10.68 5.73 18.20
N ALA A 284 9.65 5.93 17.41
CA ALA A 284 9.47 5.26 16.13
C ALA A 284 9.02 6.20 15.01
N GLU A 285 9.60 6.02 13.83
CA GLU A 285 9.18 6.67 12.59
C GLU A 285 8.70 5.60 11.60
N PHE A 286 7.56 5.81 10.95
CA PHE A 286 7.01 4.82 10.02
C PHE A 286 6.16 5.42 8.91
N LEU A 287 6.10 4.70 7.79
CA LEU A 287 5.25 4.98 6.65
C LEU A 287 4.12 3.95 6.59
N MET A 288 2.90 4.42 6.41
CA MET A 288 1.71 3.60 6.18
C MET A 288 1.21 3.84 4.77
N MET A 289 0.88 2.78 4.06
CA MET A 289 0.41 2.79 2.68
C MET A 289 -0.84 1.93 2.57
N GLU A 290 -2.02 2.55 2.66
CA GLU A 290 -3.29 1.87 2.37
C GLU A 290 -3.49 1.82 0.85
N VAL A 291 -3.71 0.63 0.30
CA VAL A 291 -3.83 0.39 -1.14
C VAL A 291 -4.88 -0.68 -1.45
N PRO A 292 -5.55 -0.63 -2.61
CA PRO A 292 -6.38 -1.73 -3.10
C PRO A 292 -5.61 -3.05 -3.19
N MET A 293 -6.25 -4.16 -2.79
CA MET A 293 -5.64 -5.50 -2.88
C MET A 293 -5.85 -6.15 -4.24
N ALA A 294 -6.87 -5.74 -5.00
CA ALA A 294 -7.07 -6.18 -6.38
C ALA A 294 -6.17 -5.36 -7.34
N VAL A 295 -5.45 -6.03 -8.24
CA VAL A 295 -4.56 -5.47 -9.26
C VAL A 295 -5.23 -5.54 -10.63
#